data_4e2001f6dd2c49392b7297939289739c
#
_entry.id   4e2001f6dd2c49392b7297939289739c
#
_cell.length_a   1.000
_cell.length_b   1.000
_cell.length_c   1.000
_cell.angle_alpha   90.00
_cell.angle_beta   90.00
_cell.angle_gamma   90.00
#
_symmetry.space_group_name_H-M   'P 1'
#
loop_
_entity.id
_entity.type
_entity.pdbx_description
1 polymer ?
#
loop_
_entity_poly.entity_id
_entity_poly.type
_entity_poly.pdbx_seq_one_letter_code
_entity_poly.pdbx_strand_id
1 'polypeptide(L)'
;MTRVLVDHISLYMRHVLSRPVLAALVRGRRVDRALRALHAGARAPLTDHDMEEAIAPLFDYLDETLGTLHSSLSASQAQLVLSRVWKEVLVTLEGLLVPPLSDAPTDMQQLSDKEVDVVFRWLSFLRNYFHAYDAETDTVHGLPLSSLQSTKYRELVSYLLLHDQSTDALMIECVRGFQARLVKAPSRAKSVLYQRSLGTIGQHKRAKQQRASLADAGDGDACLMAMRILRMRPGTGDFLSQQLTSLHTLPSS
;
A
#
# COMPACT_ATOMS: atom_id res chain seq x y z
N MET A 1 -9.37 -7.07 -26.40
CA MET A 1 -9.98 -8.04 -25.48
C MET A 1 -9.38 -7.95 -24.08
N THR A 2 -8.09 -8.08 -23.87
CA THR A 2 -7.41 -8.04 -22.54
C THR A 2 -7.71 -6.76 -21.73
N ARG A 3 -7.80 -5.59 -22.37
CA ARG A 3 -8.08 -4.32 -21.67
C ARG A 3 -9.48 -4.28 -21.05
N VAL A 4 -10.49 -4.64 -21.84
CA VAL A 4 -11.90 -4.67 -21.37
C VAL A 4 -12.07 -5.59 -20.18
N LEU A 5 -11.38 -6.73 -20.19
CA LEU A 5 -11.41 -7.68 -19.09
C LEU A 5 -10.76 -7.12 -17.84
N VAL A 6 -9.56 -6.52 -17.97
CA VAL A 6 -8.87 -5.89 -16.84
C VAL A 6 -9.71 -4.76 -16.26
N ASP A 7 -10.36 -3.95 -17.11
CA ASP A 7 -11.26 -2.87 -16.69
C ASP A 7 -12.48 -3.43 -15.91
N HIS A 8 -13.03 -4.58 -16.35
CA HIS A 8 -14.14 -5.23 -15.65
C HIS A 8 -13.71 -5.80 -14.29
N ILE A 9 -12.59 -6.49 -14.24
CA ILE A 9 -12.00 -6.97 -12.98
C ILE A 9 -11.72 -5.80 -12.04
N SER A 10 -11.15 -4.71 -12.53
CA SER A 10 -10.88 -3.50 -11.74
C SER A 10 -12.14 -2.91 -11.12
N LEU A 11 -13.24 -2.88 -11.86
CA LEU A 11 -14.50 -2.36 -11.35
C LEU A 11 -15.02 -3.21 -10.19
N TYR A 12 -14.98 -4.52 -10.33
CA TYR A 12 -15.40 -5.44 -9.28
C TYR A 12 -14.49 -5.35 -8.05
N MET A 13 -13.16 -5.30 -8.24
CA MET A 13 -12.21 -5.11 -7.16
C MET A 13 -12.48 -3.82 -6.37
N ARG A 14 -12.73 -2.70 -7.05
CA ARG A 14 -13.04 -1.41 -6.40
C ARG A 14 -14.34 -1.46 -5.60
N HIS A 15 -15.27 -2.33 -5.97
CA HIS A 15 -16.48 -2.54 -5.20
C HIS A 15 -16.20 -3.34 -3.91
N VAL A 16 -15.51 -4.46 -4.02
CA VAL A 16 -15.18 -5.33 -2.87
C VAL A 16 -14.15 -4.68 -1.96
N LEU A 17 -13.05 -4.17 -2.53
CA LEU A 17 -12.00 -3.46 -1.80
C LEU A 17 -12.36 -1.96 -1.68
N SER A 18 -13.41 -1.65 -0.92
CA SER A 18 -13.90 -0.28 -0.78
C SER A 18 -13.96 0.16 0.69
N ARG A 19 -13.93 1.47 0.92
CA ARG A 19 -14.07 2.03 2.28
C ARG A 19 -15.36 1.63 2.99
N PRO A 20 -16.54 1.58 2.32
CA PRO A 20 -17.75 1.09 2.96
C PRO A 20 -17.64 -0.36 3.43
N VAL A 21 -17.07 -1.27 2.62
CA VAL A 21 -16.86 -2.68 2.98
C VAL A 21 -15.86 -2.78 4.14
N LEU A 22 -14.74 -2.09 4.06
CA LEU A 22 -13.73 -2.01 5.12
C LEU A 22 -14.33 -1.51 6.45
N ALA A 23 -15.09 -0.41 6.40
CA ALA A 23 -15.74 0.15 7.57
C ALA A 23 -16.85 -0.76 8.12
N ALA A 24 -17.58 -1.48 7.25
CA ALA A 24 -18.58 -2.45 7.67
C ALA A 24 -17.93 -3.65 8.38
N LEU A 25 -16.81 -4.18 7.86
CA LEU A 25 -16.05 -5.26 8.47
C LEU A 25 -15.56 -4.88 9.88
N VAL A 26 -14.96 -3.70 10.02
CA VAL A 26 -14.44 -3.23 11.31
C VAL A 26 -15.58 -2.90 12.30
N ARG A 27 -16.73 -2.36 11.81
CA ARG A 27 -17.90 -2.01 12.63
C ARG A 27 -18.80 -3.20 12.92
N GLY A 28 -19.13 -4.01 11.91
CA GLY A 28 -20.05 -5.13 12.01
C GLY A 28 -19.63 -6.13 13.08
N ARG A 29 -18.34 -6.40 13.17
CA ARG A 29 -17.80 -7.26 14.23
C ARG A 29 -17.75 -6.64 15.61
N ARG A 30 -18.02 -5.34 15.76
CA ARG A 30 -18.25 -4.76 17.10
C ARG A 30 -19.56 -5.26 17.71
N VAL A 31 -20.60 -5.48 16.91
CA VAL A 31 -21.90 -5.97 17.38
C VAL A 31 -21.81 -7.47 17.70
N ASP A 32 -21.29 -8.29 16.81
CA ASP A 32 -21.09 -9.72 17.06
C ASP A 32 -20.08 -9.97 18.18
N ARG A 33 -19.08 -9.12 18.31
CA ARG A 33 -18.11 -9.15 19.39
C ARG A 33 -18.71 -8.75 20.74
N ALA A 34 -19.61 -7.76 20.74
CA ALA A 34 -20.35 -7.39 21.96
C ALA A 34 -21.25 -8.53 22.43
N LEU A 35 -21.93 -9.23 21.50
CA LEU A 35 -22.75 -10.40 21.79
C LEU A 35 -21.90 -11.59 22.27
N ARG A 36 -20.77 -11.87 21.67
CA ARG A 36 -19.83 -12.92 22.13
C ARG A 36 -19.12 -12.57 23.43
N ALA A 37 -18.81 -11.28 23.65
CA ALA A 37 -18.21 -10.81 24.91
C ALA A 37 -19.17 -10.91 26.08
N LEU A 38 -20.49 -10.78 25.88
CA LEU A 38 -21.51 -11.07 26.87
C LEU A 38 -21.50 -12.55 27.28
N HIS A 39 -21.07 -13.46 26.41
CA HIS A 39 -20.99 -14.90 26.68
C HIS A 39 -19.59 -15.39 27.11
N ALA A 40 -18.53 -14.67 26.83
CA ALA A 40 -17.14 -15.15 27.01
C ALA A 40 -16.21 -14.21 27.83
N GLY A 41 -16.70 -13.07 28.31
CA GLY A 41 -15.94 -12.16 29.20
C GLY A 41 -14.72 -11.47 28.57
N ALA A 42 -14.42 -11.67 27.27
CA ALA A 42 -13.28 -11.08 26.60
C ALA A 42 -13.64 -10.54 25.21
N ARG A 43 -13.06 -9.39 24.89
CA ARG A 43 -13.20 -8.69 23.60
C ARG A 43 -12.38 -9.44 22.53
N ALA A 44 -13.00 -10.31 21.75
CA ALA A 44 -12.31 -11.06 20.70
C ALA A 44 -11.73 -10.11 19.62
N PRO A 45 -10.44 -10.24 19.26
CA PRO A 45 -9.84 -9.47 18.17
C PRO A 45 -10.41 -9.90 16.81
N LEU A 46 -10.28 -9.03 15.79
CA LEU A 46 -10.55 -9.39 14.40
C LEU A 46 -9.55 -10.48 13.98
N THR A 47 -10.04 -11.62 13.50
CA THR A 47 -9.19 -12.76 13.10
C THR A 47 -8.80 -12.67 11.63
N ASP A 48 -7.73 -13.36 11.22
CA ASP A 48 -7.34 -13.47 9.82
C ASP A 48 -8.45 -14.12 8.98
N HIS A 49 -9.13 -15.13 9.52
CA HIS A 49 -10.29 -15.77 8.89
C HIS A 49 -11.42 -14.77 8.59
N ASP A 50 -11.69 -13.86 9.51
CA ASP A 50 -12.71 -12.83 9.35
C ASP A 50 -12.37 -11.85 8.20
N MET A 51 -11.08 -11.56 8.02
CA MET A 51 -10.60 -10.66 6.98
C MET A 51 -10.54 -11.36 5.62
N GLU A 52 -10.25 -12.66 5.61
CA GLU A 52 -10.26 -13.49 4.41
C GLU A 52 -11.69 -13.73 3.91
N GLU A 53 -12.63 -14.07 4.80
CA GLU A 53 -14.05 -14.21 4.46
C GLU A 53 -14.64 -12.94 3.82
N ALA A 54 -14.19 -11.75 4.25
CA ALA A 54 -14.65 -10.49 3.68
C ALA A 54 -14.22 -10.25 2.24
N ILE A 55 -13.11 -10.86 1.78
CA ILE A 55 -12.64 -10.77 0.39
C ILE A 55 -12.84 -12.06 -0.40
N ALA A 56 -13.38 -13.13 0.21
CA ALA A 56 -13.67 -14.38 -0.47
C ALA A 56 -14.47 -14.19 -1.77
N PRO A 57 -15.51 -13.34 -1.85
CA PRO A 57 -16.21 -13.09 -3.10
C PRO A 57 -15.31 -12.55 -4.24
N LEU A 58 -14.23 -11.86 -3.90
CA LEU A 58 -13.25 -11.43 -4.89
C LEU A 58 -12.43 -12.60 -5.41
N PHE A 59 -12.03 -13.52 -4.55
CA PHE A 59 -11.29 -14.72 -4.97
C PHE A 59 -12.15 -15.63 -5.85
N ASP A 60 -13.41 -15.88 -5.46
CA ASP A 60 -14.36 -16.66 -6.26
C ASP A 60 -14.51 -16.07 -7.66
N TYR A 61 -14.68 -14.74 -7.75
CA TYR A 61 -14.78 -14.03 -9.01
C TYR A 61 -13.50 -14.10 -9.85
N LEU A 62 -12.33 -13.97 -9.21
CA LEU A 62 -11.04 -14.07 -9.89
C LEU A 62 -10.79 -15.49 -10.40
N ASP A 63 -11.12 -16.51 -9.62
CA ASP A 63 -10.98 -17.92 -10.01
C ASP A 63 -11.83 -18.25 -11.22
N GLU A 64 -13.10 -17.85 -11.24
CA GLU A 64 -13.99 -18.03 -12.38
C GLU A 64 -13.46 -17.30 -13.62
N THR A 65 -13.09 -16.01 -13.46
CA THR A 65 -12.67 -15.16 -14.57
C THR A 65 -11.30 -15.56 -15.12
N LEU A 66 -10.31 -15.80 -14.26
CA LEU A 66 -8.95 -16.14 -14.66
C LEU A 66 -8.85 -17.61 -15.10
N GLY A 67 -9.63 -18.53 -14.50
CA GLY A 67 -9.70 -19.91 -14.91
C GLY A 67 -10.20 -20.07 -16.35
N THR A 68 -11.26 -19.33 -16.71
CA THR A 68 -11.77 -19.28 -18.09
C THR A 68 -10.72 -18.75 -19.08
N LEU A 69 -9.91 -17.78 -18.65
CA LEU A 69 -8.86 -17.20 -19.48
C LEU A 69 -7.65 -18.13 -19.63
N HIS A 70 -7.26 -18.80 -18.56
CA HIS A 70 -6.12 -19.71 -18.58
C HIS A 70 -6.30 -20.82 -19.63
N SER A 71 -7.53 -21.29 -19.83
CA SER A 71 -7.86 -22.27 -20.86
C SER A 71 -7.78 -21.74 -22.29
N SER A 72 -7.85 -20.40 -22.47
CA SER A 72 -7.98 -19.74 -23.78
C SER A 72 -6.74 -18.96 -24.20
N LEU A 73 -5.79 -18.72 -23.31
CA LEU A 73 -4.61 -17.89 -23.54
C LEU A 73 -3.32 -18.72 -23.52
N SER A 74 -2.31 -18.25 -24.26
CA SER A 74 -0.96 -18.76 -24.08
C SER A 74 -0.39 -18.36 -22.70
N ALA A 75 0.58 -19.12 -22.18
CA ALA A 75 1.20 -18.86 -20.88
C ALA A 75 1.74 -17.40 -20.76
N SER A 76 2.34 -16.88 -21.82
CA SER A 76 2.85 -15.49 -21.84
C SER A 76 1.74 -14.44 -21.79
N GLN A 77 0.61 -14.70 -22.44
CA GLN A 77 -0.57 -13.83 -22.39
C GLN A 77 -1.24 -13.88 -21.02
N ALA A 78 -1.36 -15.07 -20.42
CA ALA A 78 -1.89 -15.23 -19.08
C ALA A 78 -1.04 -14.47 -18.05
N GLN A 79 0.28 -14.58 -18.10
CA GLN A 79 1.21 -13.83 -17.26
C GLN A 79 1.05 -12.30 -17.42
N LEU A 80 0.84 -11.82 -18.64
CA LEU A 80 0.60 -10.40 -18.90
C LEU A 80 -0.71 -9.93 -18.29
N VAL A 81 -1.79 -10.73 -18.38
CA VAL A 81 -3.08 -10.43 -17.75
C VAL A 81 -2.92 -10.37 -16.23
N LEU A 82 -2.34 -11.41 -15.63
CA LEU A 82 -2.09 -11.46 -14.19
C LEU A 82 -1.29 -10.24 -13.70
N SER A 83 -0.23 -9.86 -14.43
CA SER A 83 0.58 -8.67 -14.09
C SER A 83 -0.22 -7.37 -14.13
N ARG A 84 -1.16 -7.24 -15.07
CA ARG A 84 -2.03 -6.06 -15.18
C ARG A 84 -3.07 -6.04 -14.07
N VAL A 85 -3.70 -7.18 -13.79
CA VAL A 85 -4.66 -7.28 -12.67
C VAL A 85 -3.97 -6.99 -11.34
N TRP A 86 -2.78 -7.51 -11.12
CA TRP A 86 -1.99 -7.19 -9.92
C TRP A 86 -1.72 -5.68 -9.77
N LYS A 87 -1.39 -4.99 -10.86
CA LYS A 87 -1.23 -3.52 -10.82
C LYS A 87 -2.52 -2.81 -10.39
N GLU A 88 -3.67 -3.26 -10.88
CA GLU A 88 -4.97 -2.70 -10.50
C GLU A 88 -5.31 -2.98 -9.02
N VAL A 89 -4.95 -4.16 -8.49
CA VAL A 89 -5.03 -4.45 -7.06
C VAL A 89 -4.27 -3.40 -6.25
N LEU A 90 -3.01 -3.13 -6.62
CA LEU A 90 -2.17 -2.16 -5.91
C LEU A 90 -2.76 -0.74 -5.99
N VAL A 91 -3.25 -0.32 -7.16
CA VAL A 91 -3.89 0.99 -7.34
C VAL A 91 -5.18 1.10 -6.53
N THR A 92 -5.97 0.05 -6.48
CA THR A 92 -7.23 0.02 -5.71
C THR A 92 -6.96 0.13 -4.21
N LEU A 93 -6.01 -0.66 -3.68
CA LEU A 93 -5.62 -0.60 -2.27
C LEU A 93 -4.98 0.75 -1.91
N GLU A 94 -4.17 1.31 -2.80
CA GLU A 94 -3.60 2.64 -2.60
C GLU A 94 -4.70 3.72 -2.47
N GLY A 95 -5.74 3.64 -3.29
CA GLY A 95 -6.89 4.55 -3.23
C GLY A 95 -7.69 4.44 -1.93
N LEU A 96 -7.58 3.34 -1.17
CA LEU A 96 -8.14 3.23 0.17
C LEU A 96 -7.31 3.97 1.22
N LEU A 97 -6.00 3.98 1.05
CA LEU A 97 -5.05 4.49 2.04
C LEU A 97 -4.88 6.01 1.93
N VAL A 98 -4.66 6.51 0.73
CA VAL A 98 -4.24 7.90 0.51
C VAL A 98 -4.89 8.51 -0.74
N PRO A 99 -5.12 9.84 -0.74
CA PRO A 99 -5.56 10.56 -1.92
C PRO A 99 -4.45 10.60 -2.99
N PRO A 100 -4.78 10.88 -4.26
CA PRO A 100 -3.78 11.18 -5.29
C PRO A 100 -2.87 12.33 -4.87
N LEU A 101 -1.66 12.40 -5.41
CA LEU A 101 -0.77 13.54 -5.17
C LEU A 101 -1.34 14.80 -5.86
N SER A 102 -1.57 15.85 -5.07
CA SER A 102 -2.11 17.13 -5.53
C SER A 102 -1.97 18.17 -4.42
N ASP A 103 -2.02 19.45 -4.74
CA ASP A 103 -2.12 20.58 -3.81
C ASP A 103 -3.58 20.89 -3.42
N ALA A 104 -4.55 20.41 -4.18
CA ALA A 104 -5.95 20.58 -3.86
C ALA A 104 -6.34 19.89 -2.53
N PRO A 105 -7.24 20.49 -1.73
CA PRO A 105 -7.74 19.89 -0.52
C PRO A 105 -8.42 18.53 -0.81
N THR A 106 -8.51 17.68 0.20
CA THR A 106 -9.18 16.38 0.11
C THR A 106 -10.12 16.19 1.29
N ASP A 107 -11.29 15.63 1.02
CA ASP A 107 -12.24 15.17 2.05
C ASP A 107 -11.91 13.77 2.57
N MET A 108 -10.86 13.15 2.03
CA MET A 108 -10.44 11.81 2.40
C MET A 108 -9.86 11.81 3.82
N GLN A 109 -10.50 11.06 4.71
CA GLN A 109 -10.04 10.88 6.08
C GLN A 109 -9.03 9.75 6.17
N GLN A 110 -8.10 9.88 7.10
CA GLN A 110 -7.15 8.82 7.43
C GLN A 110 -7.88 7.60 7.98
N LEU A 111 -7.41 6.40 7.61
CA LEU A 111 -7.91 5.15 8.18
C LEU A 111 -7.46 5.00 9.64
N SER A 112 -8.28 4.33 10.44
CA SER A 112 -7.87 3.86 11.77
C SER A 112 -6.87 2.71 11.65
N ASP A 113 -6.07 2.49 12.70
CA ASP A 113 -5.06 1.42 12.74
C ASP A 113 -5.67 0.05 12.38
N LYS A 114 -6.88 -0.24 12.85
CA LYS A 114 -7.58 -1.49 12.53
C LYS A 114 -7.96 -1.61 11.06
N GLU A 115 -8.35 -0.52 10.44
CA GLU A 115 -8.65 -0.51 9.00
C GLU A 115 -7.37 -0.66 8.19
N VAL A 116 -6.28 -0.06 8.63
CA VAL A 116 -4.96 -0.24 8.04
C VAL A 116 -4.51 -1.70 8.14
N ASP A 117 -4.65 -2.33 9.30
CA ASP A 117 -4.33 -3.75 9.49
C ASP A 117 -5.11 -4.64 8.51
N VAL A 118 -6.42 -4.40 8.34
CA VAL A 118 -7.24 -5.14 7.38
C VAL A 118 -6.74 -4.96 5.95
N VAL A 119 -6.46 -3.73 5.52
CA VAL A 119 -5.97 -3.47 4.15
C VAL A 119 -4.66 -4.21 3.88
N PHE A 120 -3.74 -4.25 4.85
CA PHE A 120 -2.47 -4.95 4.67
C PHE A 120 -2.59 -6.46 4.77
N ARG A 121 -3.57 -6.98 5.50
CA ARG A 121 -3.92 -8.41 5.43
C ARG A 121 -4.50 -8.77 4.06
N TRP A 122 -5.40 -7.96 3.53
CA TRP A 122 -5.91 -8.14 2.17
C TRP A 122 -4.78 -8.09 1.13
N LEU A 123 -3.85 -7.14 1.25
CA LEU A 123 -2.67 -7.08 0.38
C LEU A 123 -1.85 -8.38 0.45
N SER A 124 -1.68 -8.94 1.66
CA SER A 124 -0.94 -10.19 1.86
C SER A 124 -1.67 -11.39 1.23
N PHE A 125 -2.98 -11.52 1.44
CA PHE A 125 -3.80 -12.59 0.84
C PHE A 125 -3.78 -12.52 -0.69
N LEU A 126 -3.99 -11.33 -1.25
CA LEU A 126 -3.95 -11.11 -2.69
C LEU A 126 -2.57 -11.38 -3.28
N ARG A 127 -1.48 -10.98 -2.61
CA ARG A 127 -0.13 -11.30 -3.04
C ARG A 127 0.09 -12.81 -3.11
N ASN A 128 -0.34 -13.56 -2.10
CA ASN A 128 -0.21 -15.01 -2.05
C ASN A 128 -1.05 -15.67 -3.15
N TYR A 129 -2.27 -15.19 -3.39
CA TYR A 129 -3.13 -15.64 -4.48
C TYR A 129 -2.44 -15.48 -5.85
N PHE A 130 -1.91 -14.27 -6.15
CA PHE A 130 -1.23 -14.02 -7.43
C PHE A 130 0.12 -14.72 -7.55
N HIS A 131 0.75 -15.11 -6.44
CA HIS A 131 1.96 -15.91 -6.45
C HIS A 131 1.66 -17.38 -6.76
N ALA A 132 0.54 -17.87 -6.23
CA ALA A 132 0.07 -19.24 -6.42
C ALA A 132 1.21 -20.28 -6.20
N TYR A 133 1.89 -20.19 -5.05
CA TYR A 133 2.93 -21.12 -4.67
C TYR A 133 2.32 -22.41 -4.17
N ASP A 134 2.71 -23.52 -4.77
CA ASP A 134 2.35 -24.86 -4.35
C ASP A 134 3.48 -25.47 -3.51
N ALA A 135 3.20 -25.71 -2.24
CA ALA A 135 4.18 -26.25 -1.29
C ALA A 135 4.46 -27.74 -1.48
N GLU A 136 3.54 -28.49 -2.12
CA GLU A 136 3.73 -29.92 -2.36
C GLU A 136 4.71 -30.18 -3.52
N THR A 137 4.65 -29.35 -4.55
CA THR A 137 5.48 -29.48 -5.75
C THR A 137 6.66 -28.51 -5.77
N ASP A 138 6.78 -27.61 -4.78
CA ASP A 138 7.77 -26.52 -4.74
C ASP A 138 7.76 -25.66 -6.02
N THR A 139 6.56 -25.42 -6.57
CA THR A 139 6.39 -24.68 -7.84
C THR A 139 5.57 -23.41 -7.67
N VAL A 140 5.84 -22.42 -8.54
CA VAL A 140 5.08 -21.18 -8.64
C VAL A 140 4.26 -21.21 -9.93
N HIS A 141 2.93 -21.23 -9.78
CA HIS A 141 2.00 -21.25 -10.91
C HIS A 141 1.59 -19.83 -11.35
N GLY A 142 1.77 -18.82 -10.49
CA GLY A 142 1.38 -17.44 -10.72
C GLY A 142 2.55 -16.51 -11.09
N LEU A 143 2.55 -15.31 -10.53
CA LEU A 143 3.59 -14.31 -10.75
C LEU A 143 4.79 -14.55 -9.81
N PRO A 144 6.03 -14.36 -10.31
CA PRO A 144 7.21 -14.44 -9.46
C PRO A 144 7.21 -13.29 -8.44
N LEU A 145 7.79 -13.51 -7.27
CA LEU A 145 7.87 -12.50 -6.18
C LEU A 145 8.49 -11.19 -6.63
N SER A 146 9.48 -11.23 -7.53
CA SER A 146 10.10 -10.02 -8.09
C SER A 146 9.12 -9.13 -8.85
N SER A 147 8.12 -9.71 -9.51
CA SER A 147 7.05 -8.98 -10.20
C SER A 147 5.99 -8.45 -9.24
N LEU A 148 5.69 -9.22 -8.18
CA LEU A 148 4.71 -8.85 -7.15
C LEU A 148 5.24 -7.73 -6.26
N GLN A 149 6.53 -7.74 -5.91
CA GLN A 149 7.20 -6.72 -5.10
C GLN A 149 7.69 -5.54 -5.94
N SER A 150 6.83 -5.04 -6.82
CA SER A 150 7.09 -3.87 -7.67
C SER A 150 7.31 -2.59 -6.83
N THR A 151 7.78 -1.53 -7.47
CA THR A 151 7.91 -0.19 -6.84
C THR A 151 6.59 0.23 -6.18
N LYS A 152 5.44 0.06 -6.86
CA LYS A 152 4.13 0.39 -6.31
C LYS A 152 3.77 -0.43 -5.07
N TYR A 153 4.13 -1.71 -5.01
CA TYR A 153 3.96 -2.52 -3.80
C TYR A 153 4.79 -1.96 -2.63
N ARG A 154 6.04 -1.58 -2.89
CA ARG A 154 6.92 -1.00 -1.86
C ARG A 154 6.44 0.36 -1.38
N GLU A 155 5.91 1.22 -2.28
CA GLU A 155 5.25 2.47 -1.91
C GLU A 155 4.09 2.23 -0.94
N LEU A 156 3.22 1.25 -1.23
CA LEU A 156 2.12 0.86 -0.34
C LEU A 156 2.63 0.39 1.02
N VAL A 157 3.63 -0.49 1.04
CA VAL A 157 4.21 -0.98 2.31
C VAL A 157 4.84 0.15 3.11
N SER A 158 5.40 1.18 2.47
CA SER A 158 5.94 2.35 3.18
C SER A 158 4.87 3.11 3.98
N TYR A 159 3.60 3.02 3.57
CA TYR A 159 2.49 3.59 4.32
C TYR A 159 2.41 3.06 5.75
N LEU A 160 2.68 1.76 5.98
CA LEU A 160 2.68 1.15 7.32
C LEU A 160 3.67 1.81 8.31
N LEU A 161 4.74 2.40 7.76
CA LEU A 161 5.77 3.05 8.56
C LEU A 161 5.46 4.53 8.82
N LEU A 162 4.58 5.10 8.01
CA LEU A 162 4.35 6.54 7.96
C LEU A 162 2.98 6.94 8.50
N HIS A 163 1.98 6.04 8.49
CA HIS A 163 0.58 6.41 8.78
C HIS A 163 0.37 6.92 10.21
N ASP A 164 1.11 6.40 11.17
CA ASP A 164 1.06 6.75 12.59
C ASP A 164 2.02 7.89 12.99
N GLN A 165 2.87 8.35 12.03
CA GLN A 165 3.84 9.41 12.30
C GLN A 165 3.16 10.76 12.53
N SER A 166 3.77 11.61 13.36
CA SER A 166 3.31 12.99 13.55
C SER A 166 3.41 13.81 12.26
N THR A 167 2.63 14.88 12.15
CA THR A 167 2.68 15.80 11.01
C THR A 167 4.09 16.34 10.78
N ASP A 168 4.79 16.74 11.85
CA ASP A 168 6.16 17.26 11.77
C ASP A 168 7.15 16.18 11.28
N ALA A 169 7.01 14.94 11.77
CA ALA A 169 7.85 13.84 11.30
C ALA A 169 7.66 13.55 9.81
N LEU A 170 6.42 13.60 9.31
CA LEU A 170 6.12 13.46 7.89
C LEU A 170 6.68 14.62 7.05
N MET A 171 6.62 15.87 7.55
CA MET A 171 7.21 17.01 6.88
C MET A 171 8.74 16.89 6.78
N ILE A 172 9.40 16.44 7.86
CA ILE A 172 10.84 16.17 7.87
C ILE A 172 11.20 15.07 6.86
N GLU A 173 10.40 14.00 6.80
CA GLU A 173 10.59 12.90 5.82
C GLU A 173 10.48 13.41 4.38
N CYS A 174 9.52 14.30 4.10
CA CYS A 174 9.39 14.94 2.79
C CYS A 174 10.65 15.75 2.44
N VAL A 175 11.10 16.64 3.32
CA VAL A 175 12.29 17.46 3.07
C VAL A 175 13.53 16.61 2.85
N ARG A 176 13.71 15.56 3.66
CA ARG A 176 14.82 14.60 3.51
C ARG A 176 14.79 13.90 2.16
N GLY A 177 13.63 13.39 1.75
CA GLY A 177 13.47 12.72 0.46
C GLY A 177 13.71 13.64 -0.74
N PHE A 178 13.33 14.93 -0.64
CA PHE A 178 13.65 15.92 -1.66
C PHE A 178 15.14 16.19 -1.74
N GLN A 179 15.80 16.36 -0.61
CA GLN A 179 17.26 16.58 -0.57
C GLN A 179 18.01 15.38 -1.17
N ALA A 180 17.59 14.16 -0.86
CA ALA A 180 18.17 12.93 -1.44
C ALA A 180 18.00 12.88 -2.97
N ARG A 181 16.88 13.34 -3.52
CA ARG A 181 16.65 13.45 -4.98
C ARG A 181 17.56 14.49 -5.62
N LEU A 182 17.74 15.64 -4.99
CA LEU A 182 18.64 16.70 -5.47
C LEU A 182 20.09 16.21 -5.51
N VAL A 183 20.53 15.42 -4.54
CA VAL A 183 21.89 14.86 -4.49
C VAL A 183 22.10 13.75 -5.54
N LYS A 184 21.05 12.97 -5.84
CA LYS A 184 21.10 11.92 -6.87
C LYS A 184 21.03 12.47 -8.31
N ALA A 185 20.56 13.70 -8.51
CA ALA A 185 20.67 14.37 -9.80
C ALA A 185 22.16 14.54 -10.15
N PRO A 186 22.60 14.19 -11.37
CA PRO A 186 24.01 14.23 -11.73
C PRO A 186 24.50 15.70 -11.81
N SER A 187 24.75 16.30 -10.68
CA SER A 187 25.45 17.57 -10.62
C SER A 187 26.95 17.31 -10.52
N ARG A 188 27.69 17.80 -11.50
CA ARG A 188 29.14 17.94 -11.52
C ARG A 188 29.61 18.92 -10.44
N ALA A 189 29.36 18.64 -9.19
CA ALA A 189 29.99 19.38 -8.10
C ALA A 189 30.05 18.49 -6.87
N LYS A 190 31.24 17.99 -6.59
CA LYS A 190 31.59 17.40 -5.31
C LYS A 190 31.41 18.46 -4.22
N SER A 191 30.51 18.24 -3.30
CA SER A 191 30.55 18.88 -1.98
C SER A 191 30.45 17.81 -0.92
N VAL A 192 31.61 17.48 -0.38
CA VAL A 192 31.77 16.77 0.89
C VAL A 192 31.38 17.78 1.97
N LEU A 193 30.29 17.52 2.69
CA LEU A 193 30.04 18.04 4.04
C LEU A 193 28.56 17.82 4.39
N TYR A 194 28.23 16.79 5.11
CA TYR A 194 27.39 16.80 6.30
C TYR A 194 27.13 15.35 6.75
N GLN A 195 28.18 14.80 7.33
CA GLN A 195 28.01 13.68 8.24
C GLN A 195 28.20 14.23 9.64
N ARG A 196 27.12 14.58 10.29
CA ARG A 196 27.11 14.66 11.77
C ARG A 196 25.69 14.55 12.33
N SER A 197 25.48 13.38 12.96
CA SER A 197 24.89 13.27 14.27
C SER A 197 23.49 13.88 14.53
N LEU A 198 22.52 13.02 14.70
CA LEU A 198 21.62 13.12 15.84
C LEU A 198 21.24 11.69 16.24
N GLY A 199 21.95 11.21 17.23
CA GLY A 199 21.54 10.07 18.01
C GLY A 199 20.51 10.52 19.04
N THR A 200 19.73 9.59 19.45
CA THR A 200 18.93 9.43 20.67
C THR A 200 17.44 9.21 20.35
N ILE A 201 16.88 8.19 20.74
CA ILE A 201 16.43 7.51 21.91
C ILE A 201 15.49 6.37 21.47
N GLY A 202 15.72 5.22 22.04
CA GLY A 202 15.00 3.99 21.78
C GLY A 202 13.55 4.02 22.22
N GLN A 203 12.77 3.39 21.39
CA GLN A 203 11.69 2.47 21.72
C GLN A 203 11.08 2.01 20.39
N HIS A 204 11.24 0.77 20.08
CA HIS A 204 10.54 -0.12 19.16
C HIS A 204 11.50 -1.05 18.42
N LYS A 205 11.95 -2.09 19.12
CA LYS A 205 12.80 -3.15 18.52
C LYS A 205 12.12 -3.90 17.33
N ARG A 206 10.80 -3.89 17.24
CA ARG A 206 10.08 -4.47 16.09
C ARG A 206 10.09 -3.58 14.83
N ALA A 207 10.03 -2.27 14.97
CA ALA A 207 10.12 -1.32 13.86
C ALA A 207 11.53 -1.31 13.23
N LYS A 208 12.58 -1.63 13.98
CA LYS A 208 13.95 -1.59 13.49
C LYS A 208 14.30 -2.73 12.55
N GLN A 209 13.68 -3.90 12.70
CA GLN A 209 13.91 -5.06 11.83
C GLN A 209 13.15 -4.96 10.52
N GLN A 210 11.94 -4.38 10.52
CA GLN A 210 11.20 -4.02 9.32
C GLN A 210 11.80 -2.80 8.59
N ARG A 211 12.36 -1.82 9.33
CA ARG A 211 13.09 -0.68 8.74
C ARG A 211 14.33 -1.09 7.96
N ALA A 212 15.04 -2.12 8.38
CA ALA A 212 16.24 -2.59 7.67
C ALA A 212 15.92 -3.24 6.31
N SER A 213 14.77 -3.91 6.17
CA SER A 213 14.33 -4.50 4.89
C SER A 213 13.67 -3.48 3.94
N LEU A 214 13.25 -2.31 4.46
CA LEU A 214 12.64 -1.21 3.71
C LEU A 214 13.63 -0.08 3.38
N ALA A 215 14.82 -0.07 3.97
CA ALA A 215 15.88 0.88 3.62
C ALA A 215 16.36 0.74 2.16
N ASP A 216 15.97 -0.36 1.48
CA ASP A 216 16.19 -0.58 0.04
C ASP A 216 15.03 -0.05 -0.84
N ALA A 217 13.90 0.38 -0.24
CA ALA A 217 12.90 1.19 -0.92
C ALA A 217 13.48 2.61 -1.06
N GLY A 218 13.70 3.06 -2.29
CA GLY A 218 14.37 4.35 -2.54
C GLY A 218 13.72 5.51 -1.76
N ASP A 219 14.52 6.32 -1.08
CA ASP A 219 14.10 7.50 -0.27
C ASP A 219 13.06 8.40 -0.97
N GLY A 220 12.98 8.37 -2.30
CA GLY A 220 12.03 9.13 -3.08
C GLY A 220 10.58 8.65 -2.98
N ASP A 221 10.35 7.37 -2.76
CA ASP A 221 9.01 6.78 -2.75
C ASP A 221 8.32 7.05 -1.40
N ALA A 222 9.08 7.02 -0.32
CA ALA A 222 8.60 7.36 1.02
C ALA A 222 8.17 8.84 1.12
N CYS A 223 8.92 9.76 0.49
CA CYS A 223 8.57 11.18 0.43
C CYS A 223 7.22 11.42 -0.24
N LEU A 224 6.96 10.81 -1.40
CA LEU A 224 5.67 10.96 -2.10
C LEU A 224 4.51 10.39 -1.27
N MET A 225 4.72 9.27 -0.58
CA MET A 225 3.72 8.71 0.33
C MET A 225 3.47 9.65 1.52
N ALA A 226 4.51 10.21 2.13
CA ALA A 226 4.38 11.16 3.23
C ALA A 226 3.59 12.42 2.80
N MET A 227 3.84 12.98 1.61
CA MET A 227 3.06 14.11 1.07
C MET A 227 1.58 13.77 0.92
N ARG A 228 1.25 12.56 0.46
CA ARG A 228 -0.14 12.11 0.29
C ARG A 228 -0.84 11.90 1.63
N ILE A 229 -0.12 11.42 2.65
CA ILE A 229 -0.64 11.34 4.03
C ILE A 229 -0.87 12.75 4.59
N LEU A 230 0.07 13.68 4.39
CA LEU A 230 -0.06 15.06 4.84
C LEU A 230 -1.29 15.76 4.25
N ARG A 231 -1.71 15.44 3.03
CA ARG A 231 -2.97 15.98 2.46
C ARG A 231 -4.20 15.71 3.32
N MET A 232 -4.20 14.64 4.10
CA MET A 232 -5.29 14.29 5.02
C MET A 232 -5.15 14.95 6.40
N ARG A 233 -4.12 15.76 6.62
CA ARG A 233 -3.84 16.43 7.88
C ARG A 233 -4.21 17.92 7.79
N PRO A 234 -4.79 18.49 8.84
CA PRO A 234 -5.09 19.93 8.85
C PRO A 234 -3.81 20.77 8.88
N GLY A 235 -3.86 21.95 8.28
CA GLY A 235 -2.77 22.93 8.35
C GLY A 235 -1.53 22.65 7.50
N THR A 236 -1.60 21.68 6.57
CA THR A 236 -0.44 21.27 5.74
C THR A 236 -0.45 21.84 4.32
N GLY A 237 -1.49 22.58 3.93
CA GLY A 237 -1.67 23.07 2.56
C GLY A 237 -0.51 23.90 2.02
N ASP A 238 -0.04 24.90 2.78
CA ASP A 238 1.06 25.77 2.37
C ASP A 238 2.37 24.99 2.18
N PHE A 239 2.66 24.08 3.11
CA PHE A 239 3.82 23.20 2.99
C PHE A 239 3.76 22.34 1.72
N LEU A 240 2.61 21.73 1.46
CA LEU A 240 2.42 20.87 0.28
C LEU A 240 2.56 21.65 -1.03
N SER A 241 1.98 22.85 -1.12
CA SER A 241 2.11 23.72 -2.29
C SER A 241 3.56 24.07 -2.56
N GLN A 242 4.32 24.42 -1.52
CA GLN A 242 5.75 24.71 -1.63
C GLN A 242 6.56 23.51 -2.11
N GLN A 243 6.30 22.31 -1.55
CA GLN A 243 7.02 21.10 -1.93
C GLN A 243 6.68 20.66 -3.36
N LEU A 244 5.42 20.74 -3.79
CA LEU A 244 5.00 20.41 -5.15
C LEU A 244 5.61 21.36 -6.18
N THR A 245 5.68 22.66 -5.89
CA THR A 245 6.38 23.63 -6.75
C THR A 245 7.85 23.23 -6.91
N SER A 246 8.50 22.83 -5.82
CA SER A 246 9.88 22.35 -5.86
C SER A 246 10.06 21.08 -6.69
N LEU A 247 9.07 20.18 -6.70
CA LEU A 247 9.07 18.97 -7.57
C LEU A 247 9.01 19.32 -9.06
N HIS A 248 8.19 20.29 -9.44
CA HIS A 248 8.02 20.70 -10.85
C HIS A 248 9.23 21.45 -11.40
N THR A 249 10.05 22.04 -10.55
CA THR A 249 11.28 22.76 -10.94
C THR A 249 12.49 21.82 -11.11
N LEU A 250 12.38 20.54 -10.71
CA LEU A 250 13.44 19.57 -10.94
C LEU A 250 13.47 19.18 -12.43
N PRO A 251 14.65 19.18 -13.09
CA PRO A 251 14.77 18.73 -14.46
C PRO A 251 14.35 17.25 -14.54
N SER A 252 13.43 16.95 -15.47
CA SER A 252 13.04 15.59 -15.81
C SER A 252 14.28 14.84 -16.32
N SER A 253 14.73 13.84 -15.60
CA SER A 253 15.81 12.93 -15.98
C SER A 253 15.35 11.89 -16.99
#